data_a4a7f809e5b0d66059a9255175e996e8
#
_entry.id   a4a7f809e5b0d66059a9255175e996e8
#
_cell.length_a   1.000
_cell.length_b   1.000
_cell.length_c   1.000
_cell.angle_alpha   90.00
_cell.angle_beta   90.00
_cell.angle_gamma   90.00
#
_symmetry.space_group_name_H-M   'P 1'
#
loop_
_entity.id
_entity.type
_entity.pdbx_description
1 polymer ?
#
loop_
_entity_poly.entity_id
_entity_poly.type
_entity_poly.pdbx_seq_one_letter_code
_entity_poly.pdbx_strand_id
1 'polypeptide(L)'
;MSRYIILLTTLLLLGCHKKQMQLPQVEDVEITSVEDYSQVYISYEEPTGEAKLNANGLISSTNWVLHVDKRNKLSKVAPLFIKLQEKRTNPRNPHSDPDAHLYCSLADMSHNRLGFMDVTNLTLLPYDPQKMSEYGNTPIYVYPDGFRLKEDKGEKTPWSEFGVYKNVFYVWVFSGEMTFQQFVDIYYTTLHQQTDVPISRIMIND
;
A
#
# COMPACT_ATOMS: atom_id res chain seq x y z
N MET A 1 -9.21 26.56 48.41
CA MET A 1 -9.58 25.22 47.85
C MET A 1 -9.94 25.29 46.37
N SER A 2 -10.56 26.35 45.84
CA SER A 2 -10.96 26.45 44.40
C SER A 2 -9.79 26.42 43.38
N ARG A 3 -8.61 26.99 43.69
CA ARG A 3 -7.45 27.06 42.79
C ARG A 3 -6.79 25.70 42.51
N TYR A 4 -6.83 24.79 43.46
CA TYR A 4 -6.22 23.43 43.30
C TYR A 4 -7.13 22.48 42.51
N ILE A 5 -8.43 22.71 42.53
CA ILE A 5 -9.40 21.92 41.75
C ILE A 5 -9.23 22.21 40.25
N ILE A 6 -8.98 23.50 39.88
CA ILE A 6 -8.77 23.90 38.49
C ILE A 6 -7.44 23.29 37.94
N LEU A 7 -6.39 23.21 38.77
CA LEU A 7 -5.11 22.61 38.35
C LEU A 7 -5.22 21.10 38.16
N LEU A 8 -6.04 20.41 38.96
CA LEU A 8 -6.25 18.95 38.86
C LEU A 8 -7.09 18.58 37.65
N THR A 9 -8.09 19.41 37.26
CA THR A 9 -8.91 19.20 36.07
C THR A 9 -8.14 19.43 34.77
N THR A 10 -7.17 20.34 34.73
CA THR A 10 -6.32 20.55 33.55
C THR A 10 -5.34 19.42 33.34
N LEU A 11 -4.90 18.73 34.38
CA LEU A 11 -3.99 17.58 34.28
C LEU A 11 -4.68 16.32 33.72
N LEU A 12 -6.00 16.19 33.93
CA LEU A 12 -6.80 15.07 33.42
C LEU A 12 -7.11 15.17 31.92
N LEU A 13 -6.92 16.33 31.29
CA LEU A 13 -7.11 16.55 29.86
C LEU A 13 -5.88 16.22 29.00
N LEU A 14 -4.75 15.88 29.62
CA LEU A 14 -3.59 15.30 28.93
C LEU A 14 -3.85 13.80 28.65
N GLY A 15 -5.00 13.51 28.07
CA GLY A 15 -5.38 12.17 27.65
C GLY A 15 -4.35 11.61 26.68
N CYS A 16 -3.88 10.39 26.94
CA CYS A 16 -3.07 9.62 26.01
C CYS A 16 -3.65 9.70 24.60
N HIS A 17 -3.02 10.46 23.73
CA HIS A 17 -3.28 10.38 22.29
C HIS A 17 -2.83 8.99 21.84
N LYS A 18 -3.74 8.02 21.85
CA LYS A 18 -3.49 6.75 21.17
C LYS A 18 -3.23 7.11 19.70
N LYS A 19 -2.03 6.82 19.23
CA LYS A 19 -1.71 6.91 17.80
C LYS A 19 -2.71 6.07 17.05
N GLN A 20 -3.65 6.72 16.37
CA GLN A 20 -4.66 6.03 15.58
C GLN A 20 -4.11 5.81 14.18
N MET A 21 -4.06 4.55 13.76
CA MET A 21 -3.73 4.20 12.38
C MET A 21 -4.81 4.76 11.44
N GLN A 22 -4.38 5.36 10.34
CA GLN A 22 -5.26 5.88 9.31
C GLN A 22 -5.16 4.99 8.08
N LEU A 23 -6.22 4.26 7.75
CA LEU A 23 -6.26 3.43 6.56
C LEU A 23 -6.39 4.27 5.28
N PRO A 24 -5.90 3.78 4.12
CA PRO A 24 -6.20 4.39 2.84
C PRO A 24 -7.70 4.46 2.61
N GLN A 25 -8.16 5.57 2.06
CA GLN A 25 -9.56 5.86 1.82
C GLN A 25 -9.86 5.67 0.33
N VAL A 26 -10.91 4.94 0.03
CA VAL A 26 -11.41 4.72 -1.33
C VAL A 26 -12.94 4.72 -1.30
N GLU A 27 -13.55 4.74 -2.48
CA GLU A 27 -15.00 4.60 -2.64
C GLU A 27 -15.31 3.25 -3.28
N ASP A 28 -16.45 2.65 -2.91
CA ASP A 28 -17.02 1.45 -3.53
C ASP A 28 -16.08 0.23 -3.58
N VAL A 29 -15.67 -0.24 -2.40
CA VAL A 29 -14.83 -1.43 -2.29
C VAL A 29 -15.65 -2.69 -2.50
N GLU A 30 -15.21 -3.57 -3.41
CA GLU A 30 -15.91 -4.80 -3.76
C GLU A 30 -15.80 -5.87 -2.65
N ILE A 31 -14.58 -6.12 -2.13
CA ILE A 31 -14.34 -7.13 -1.10
C ILE A 31 -14.59 -6.50 0.27
N THR A 32 -15.62 -7.00 0.97
CA THR A 32 -16.08 -6.42 2.25
C THR A 32 -15.88 -7.32 3.45
N SER A 33 -15.46 -8.55 3.24
CA SER A 33 -15.15 -9.52 4.30
C SER A 33 -14.01 -10.42 3.88
N VAL A 34 -13.18 -10.81 4.84
CA VAL A 34 -12.11 -11.82 4.69
C VAL A 34 -12.28 -12.78 5.87
N GLU A 35 -12.36 -14.07 5.58
CA GLU A 35 -12.46 -15.12 6.59
C GLU A 35 -11.10 -15.70 6.91
N ASP A 36 -10.93 -16.27 8.09
CA ASP A 36 -9.71 -16.96 8.55
C ASP A 36 -8.42 -16.19 8.23
N TYR A 37 -8.19 -15.07 8.91
CA TYR A 37 -7.06 -14.21 8.63
C TYR A 37 -6.24 -13.84 9.86
N SER A 38 -4.95 -13.62 9.61
CA SER A 38 -4.00 -12.99 10.53
C SER A 38 -3.76 -11.54 10.15
N GLN A 39 -3.64 -10.66 11.14
CA GLN A 39 -3.43 -9.23 10.95
C GLN A 39 -1.96 -8.87 10.94
N VAL A 40 -1.58 -7.96 10.04
CA VAL A 40 -0.26 -7.36 9.93
C VAL A 40 -0.42 -5.85 9.89
N TYR A 41 0.43 -5.12 10.59
CA TYR A 41 0.35 -3.66 10.66
C TYR A 41 1.64 -3.03 10.19
N ILE A 42 1.54 -2.02 9.33
CA ILE A 42 2.62 -1.09 8.99
C ILE A 42 2.20 0.30 9.47
N SER A 43 2.62 0.65 10.69
CA SER A 43 2.28 1.91 11.32
C SER A 43 3.20 3.04 10.86
N TYR A 44 2.69 4.28 10.95
CA TYR A 44 3.46 5.50 10.75
C TYR A 44 4.00 6.01 12.09
N GLU A 45 5.31 6.18 12.22
CA GLU A 45 5.96 6.64 13.45
C GLU A 45 6.23 8.15 13.40
N GLU A 46 5.51 8.93 14.20
CA GLU A 46 5.78 10.35 14.40
C GLU A 46 6.87 10.56 15.47
N PRO A 47 7.75 11.56 15.33
CA PRO A 47 7.85 12.54 14.25
C PRO A 47 8.77 12.10 13.09
N THR A 48 9.32 10.90 13.12
CA THR A 48 10.38 10.46 12.20
C THR A 48 9.86 10.17 10.78
N GLY A 49 8.56 9.88 10.63
CA GLY A 49 7.99 9.45 9.35
C GLY A 49 8.39 8.03 8.93
N GLU A 50 8.97 7.25 9.84
CA GLU A 50 9.36 5.87 9.57
C GLU A 50 8.17 4.92 9.60
N ALA A 51 8.20 3.92 8.71
CA ALA A 51 7.24 2.83 8.71
C ALA A 51 7.70 1.70 9.63
N LYS A 52 6.82 1.22 10.51
CA LYS A 52 7.12 0.14 11.44
C LYS A 52 6.23 -1.06 11.22
N LEU A 53 6.85 -2.20 10.92
CA LEU A 53 6.16 -3.47 10.75
C LEU A 53 5.89 -4.14 12.09
N ASN A 54 4.63 -4.52 12.32
CA ASN A 54 4.23 -5.45 13.35
C ASN A 54 3.52 -6.65 12.69
N ALA A 55 4.21 -7.78 12.67
CA ALA A 55 3.75 -9.05 12.12
C ALA A 55 3.74 -10.15 13.20
N ASN A 56 3.58 -9.76 14.46
CA ASN A 56 3.45 -10.68 15.58
C ASN A 56 2.10 -11.40 15.48
N GLY A 57 2.14 -12.72 15.56
CA GLY A 57 0.93 -13.54 15.46
C GLY A 57 0.50 -13.90 14.04
N LEU A 58 1.36 -13.68 13.02
CA LEU A 58 1.12 -14.21 11.68
C LEU A 58 1.10 -15.73 11.67
N ILE A 59 0.01 -16.30 11.21
CA ILE A 59 -0.19 -17.73 10.97
C ILE A 59 -0.06 -17.99 9.47
N SER A 60 0.82 -18.89 9.08
CA SER A 60 1.18 -19.10 7.66
C SER A 60 0.09 -19.79 6.83
N SER A 61 -0.84 -20.49 7.49
CA SER A 61 -1.97 -21.20 6.86
C SER A 61 -3.24 -20.37 6.75
N THR A 62 -3.23 -19.10 7.15
CA THR A 62 -4.38 -18.21 7.06
C THR A 62 -4.20 -17.16 5.99
N ASN A 63 -5.28 -16.50 5.57
CA ASN A 63 -5.20 -15.24 4.85
C ASN A 63 -4.47 -14.19 5.68
N TRP A 64 -3.80 -13.24 5.03
CA TRP A 64 -3.16 -12.13 5.72
C TRP A 64 -3.85 -10.83 5.36
N VAL A 65 -4.23 -10.04 6.36
CA VAL A 65 -4.77 -8.70 6.19
C VAL A 65 -3.73 -7.69 6.64
N LEU A 66 -3.20 -6.94 5.68
CA LEU A 66 -2.20 -5.92 5.88
C LEU A 66 -2.89 -4.56 6.08
N HIS A 67 -2.72 -4.00 7.26
CA HIS A 67 -3.15 -2.65 7.61
C HIS A 67 -1.97 -1.70 7.45
N VAL A 68 -2.01 -0.82 6.46
CA VAL A 68 -0.95 0.18 6.21
C VAL A 68 -1.48 1.57 6.52
N ASP A 69 -0.75 2.31 7.34
CA ASP A 69 -1.08 3.72 7.57
C ASP A 69 -0.84 4.52 6.29
N LYS A 70 -1.87 5.23 5.84
CA LYS A 70 -1.90 5.95 4.57
C LYS A 70 -0.86 7.06 4.43
N ARG A 71 -0.30 7.55 5.56
CA ARG A 71 0.72 8.60 5.62
C ARG A 71 2.13 8.10 5.29
N ASN A 72 2.36 6.79 5.37
CA ASN A 72 3.67 6.22 5.04
C ASN A 72 4.05 6.53 3.59
N LYS A 73 5.32 6.86 3.35
CA LYS A 73 5.87 6.90 2.00
C LYS A 73 5.99 5.48 1.43
N LEU A 74 5.79 5.35 0.13
CA LEU A 74 5.87 4.06 -0.56
C LEU A 74 7.28 3.45 -0.44
N SER A 75 8.34 4.27 -0.51
CA SER A 75 9.74 3.85 -0.26
C SER A 75 9.96 3.21 1.11
N LYS A 76 9.16 3.58 2.13
CA LYS A 76 9.23 3.00 3.48
C LYS A 76 8.36 1.74 3.61
N VAL A 77 7.24 1.67 2.89
CA VAL A 77 6.33 0.51 2.90
C VAL A 77 6.88 -0.64 2.06
N ALA A 78 7.40 -0.35 0.87
CA ALA A 78 7.79 -1.38 -0.10
C ALA A 78 8.79 -2.41 0.44
N PRO A 79 9.88 -2.05 1.14
CA PRO A 79 10.80 -3.04 1.71
C PRO A 79 10.14 -3.97 2.74
N LEU A 80 9.18 -3.45 3.50
CA LEU A 80 8.44 -4.23 4.48
C LEU A 80 7.44 -5.18 3.82
N PHE A 81 6.79 -4.71 2.75
CA PHE A 81 5.88 -5.49 1.94
C PHE A 81 6.63 -6.64 1.23
N ILE A 82 7.78 -6.36 0.60
CA ILE A 82 8.64 -7.36 -0.04
C ILE A 82 9.03 -8.45 0.97
N LYS A 83 9.45 -8.06 2.18
CA LYS A 83 9.77 -9.01 3.25
C LYS A 83 8.59 -9.91 3.64
N LEU A 84 7.36 -9.38 3.63
CA LEU A 84 6.16 -10.18 3.88
C LEU A 84 5.88 -11.15 2.73
N GLN A 85 6.05 -10.71 1.49
CA GLN A 85 5.90 -11.56 0.30
C GLN A 85 6.91 -12.72 0.32
N GLU A 86 8.19 -12.44 0.60
CA GLU A 86 9.23 -13.46 0.74
C GLU A 86 8.90 -14.48 1.84
N LYS A 87 8.39 -14.00 2.99
CA LYS A 87 7.97 -14.87 4.08
C LYS A 87 6.82 -15.78 3.66
N ARG A 88 5.86 -15.25 2.90
CA ARG A 88 4.68 -15.98 2.45
C ARG A 88 5.03 -17.04 1.40
N THR A 89 5.85 -16.69 0.43
CA THR A 89 6.23 -17.58 -0.69
C THR A 89 7.39 -18.51 -0.37
N ASN A 90 7.85 -18.55 0.89
CA ASN A 90 8.97 -19.38 1.29
C ASN A 90 8.63 -20.89 1.19
N PRO A 91 9.20 -21.64 0.23
CA PRO A 91 8.88 -23.05 0.02
C PRO A 91 9.35 -23.97 1.17
N ARG A 92 10.18 -23.43 2.08
CA ARG A 92 10.66 -24.17 3.26
C ARG A 92 9.69 -24.09 4.44
N ASN A 93 8.60 -23.36 4.32
CA ASN A 93 7.57 -23.30 5.35
C ASN A 93 6.52 -24.39 5.11
N PRO A 94 6.54 -25.52 5.86
CA PRO A 94 5.63 -26.64 5.63
C PRO A 94 4.18 -26.34 6.03
N HIS A 95 3.94 -25.19 6.66
CA HIS A 95 2.63 -24.76 7.12
C HIS A 95 2.04 -23.63 6.25
N SER A 96 2.68 -23.27 5.13
CA SER A 96 2.09 -22.28 4.22
C SER A 96 0.97 -22.91 3.42
N ASP A 97 -0.18 -22.24 3.38
CA ASP A 97 -1.27 -22.58 2.48
C ASP A 97 -1.05 -21.84 1.15
N PRO A 98 -0.91 -22.56 0.01
CA PRO A 98 -0.75 -21.93 -1.29
C PRO A 98 -2.00 -21.14 -1.72
N ASP A 99 -3.17 -21.49 -1.19
CA ASP A 99 -4.45 -20.84 -1.50
C ASP A 99 -4.74 -19.63 -0.59
N ALA A 100 -3.91 -19.40 0.44
CA ALA A 100 -4.07 -18.25 1.31
C ALA A 100 -3.78 -16.92 0.57
N HIS A 101 -4.60 -15.92 0.77
CA HIS A 101 -4.52 -14.61 0.12
C HIS A 101 -3.83 -13.55 1.00
N LEU A 102 -3.28 -12.52 0.35
CA LEU A 102 -2.81 -11.31 0.99
C LEU A 102 -3.72 -10.15 0.60
N TYR A 103 -4.37 -9.57 1.58
CA TYR A 103 -5.25 -8.43 1.41
C TYR A 103 -4.65 -7.16 2.03
N CYS A 104 -4.93 -6.02 1.44
CA CYS A 104 -4.68 -4.71 2.05
C CYS A 104 -6.02 -4.11 2.49
N SER A 105 -6.12 -3.67 3.74
CA SER A 105 -7.35 -3.06 4.25
C SER A 105 -7.48 -1.61 3.80
N LEU A 106 -8.71 -1.22 3.47
CA LEU A 106 -9.12 0.09 2.97
C LEU A 106 -10.31 0.61 3.79
N ALA A 107 -10.44 1.91 3.91
CA ALA A 107 -11.65 2.55 4.42
C ALA A 107 -12.57 2.89 3.26
N ASP A 108 -13.66 2.15 3.10
CA ASP A 108 -14.72 2.43 2.12
C ASP A 108 -15.55 3.62 2.61
N MET A 109 -15.31 4.77 1.98
CA MET A 109 -15.92 6.03 2.39
C MET A 109 -17.38 6.13 1.98
N SER A 110 -17.78 5.50 0.86
CA SER A 110 -19.15 5.49 0.37
C SER A 110 -20.11 4.76 1.33
N HIS A 111 -19.61 3.72 1.99
CA HIS A 111 -20.42 2.85 2.84
C HIS A 111 -20.02 2.91 4.32
N ASN A 112 -19.07 3.75 4.70
CA ASN A 112 -18.54 3.89 6.06
C ASN A 112 -18.19 2.52 6.69
N ARG A 113 -17.45 1.70 5.96
CA ARG A 113 -17.07 0.34 6.37
C ARG A 113 -15.62 0.03 6.04
N LEU A 114 -15.13 -1.07 6.58
CA LEU A 114 -13.85 -1.65 6.15
C LEU A 114 -14.05 -2.40 4.83
N GLY A 115 -13.10 -2.20 3.91
CA GLY A 115 -13.00 -2.95 2.67
C GLY A 115 -11.60 -3.51 2.49
N PHE A 116 -11.41 -4.34 1.45
CA PHE A 116 -10.15 -5.03 1.21
C PHE A 116 -9.80 -5.02 -0.28
N MET A 117 -8.51 -4.88 -0.56
CA MET A 117 -7.94 -5.02 -1.89
C MET A 117 -7.07 -6.29 -1.89
N ASP A 118 -7.35 -7.21 -2.79
CA ASP A 118 -6.51 -8.41 -2.96
C ASP A 118 -5.19 -8.01 -3.65
N VAL A 119 -4.10 -8.22 -2.94
CA VAL A 119 -2.73 -7.93 -3.40
C VAL A 119 -1.88 -9.21 -3.45
N THR A 120 -2.52 -10.37 -3.46
CA THR A 120 -1.87 -11.69 -3.48
C THR A 120 -0.87 -11.82 -4.61
N ASN A 121 -1.26 -11.39 -5.79
CA ASN A 121 -0.48 -11.49 -7.01
C ASN A 121 0.34 -10.22 -7.31
N LEU A 122 0.23 -9.20 -6.49
CA LEU A 122 1.03 -7.98 -6.63
C LEU A 122 2.43 -8.22 -6.10
N THR A 123 3.44 -8.05 -6.93
CA THR A 123 4.86 -8.12 -6.54
C THR A 123 5.47 -6.74 -6.55
N LEU A 124 5.94 -6.27 -5.40
CA LEU A 124 6.74 -5.06 -5.30
C LEU A 124 8.22 -5.43 -5.44
N LEU A 125 8.96 -4.63 -6.21
CA LEU A 125 10.39 -4.80 -6.46
C LEU A 125 11.11 -3.46 -6.25
N PRO A 126 12.35 -3.46 -5.77
CA PRO A 126 13.17 -2.26 -5.83
C PRO A 126 13.46 -1.91 -7.30
N TYR A 127 13.47 -0.62 -7.62
CA TYR A 127 13.82 -0.16 -8.97
C TYR A 127 15.29 -0.45 -9.26
N ASP A 128 15.54 -1.11 -10.38
CA ASP A 128 16.88 -1.40 -10.88
C ASP A 128 16.91 -1.10 -12.39
N PRO A 129 17.50 0.03 -12.80
CA PRO A 129 17.57 0.42 -14.23
C PRO A 129 18.25 -0.63 -15.12
N GLN A 130 19.19 -1.42 -14.57
CA GLN A 130 19.91 -2.45 -15.34
C GLN A 130 19.01 -3.65 -15.65
N LYS A 131 18.05 -3.96 -14.76
CA LYS A 131 17.10 -5.04 -14.95
C LYS A 131 15.90 -4.67 -15.82
N MET A 132 15.68 -3.38 -16.07
CA MET A 132 14.54 -2.93 -16.90
C MET A 132 14.55 -3.57 -18.29
N SER A 133 15.73 -3.75 -18.90
CA SER A 133 15.87 -4.39 -20.22
C SER A 133 15.47 -5.88 -20.21
N GLU A 134 15.60 -6.56 -19.08
CA GLU A 134 15.24 -7.98 -18.94
C GLU A 134 13.73 -8.21 -19.01
N TYR A 135 12.93 -7.21 -18.67
CA TYR A 135 11.48 -7.30 -18.71
C TYR A 135 10.88 -7.04 -20.11
N GLY A 136 11.70 -6.56 -21.07
CA GLY A 136 11.33 -6.40 -22.48
C GLY A 136 10.20 -5.39 -22.76
N ASN A 137 9.74 -4.68 -21.75
CA ASN A 137 8.57 -3.81 -21.80
C ASN A 137 8.96 -2.33 -21.64
N THR A 138 8.10 -1.45 -22.13
CA THR A 138 8.28 -0.01 -21.95
C THR A 138 8.01 0.38 -20.49
N PRO A 139 8.95 1.06 -19.79
CA PRO A 139 8.69 1.57 -18.46
C PRO A 139 7.66 2.71 -18.50
N ILE A 140 6.76 2.71 -17.53
CA ILE A 140 5.87 3.83 -17.24
C ILE A 140 6.15 4.33 -15.84
N TYR A 141 6.63 5.55 -15.73
CA TYR A 141 6.96 6.20 -14.46
C TYR A 141 5.72 6.89 -13.91
N VAL A 142 5.31 6.45 -12.73
CA VAL A 142 4.06 6.83 -12.07
C VAL A 142 4.30 7.86 -10.98
N TYR A 143 3.56 8.95 -11.03
CA TYR A 143 3.59 10.05 -10.06
C TYR A 143 2.16 10.35 -9.58
N PRO A 144 1.98 11.06 -8.45
CA PRO A 144 0.64 11.42 -7.98
C PRO A 144 -0.19 12.23 -8.99
N ASP A 145 0.47 13.05 -9.79
CA ASP A 145 -0.14 14.01 -10.71
C ASP A 145 -0.11 13.57 -12.19
N GLY A 146 0.35 12.34 -12.49
CA GLY A 146 0.41 11.83 -13.86
C GLY A 146 1.49 10.76 -14.05
N PHE A 147 1.82 10.48 -15.29
CA PHE A 147 2.82 9.47 -15.65
C PHE A 147 3.76 9.95 -16.77
N ARG A 148 4.86 9.21 -16.98
CA ARG A 148 5.79 9.40 -18.11
C ARG A 148 6.15 8.06 -18.70
N LEU A 149 6.36 8.03 -20.03
CA LEU A 149 6.81 6.82 -20.74
C LEU A 149 8.33 6.69 -20.79
N LYS A 150 9.06 7.69 -20.30
CA LYS A 150 10.52 7.69 -20.21
C LYS A 150 10.95 8.40 -18.92
N GLU A 151 12.14 8.08 -18.46
CA GLU A 151 12.74 8.72 -17.29
C GLU A 151 13.17 10.18 -17.55
N ASP A 152 13.04 10.65 -18.79
CA ASP A 152 13.45 11.99 -19.15
C ASP A 152 12.65 13.07 -18.39
N LYS A 153 13.24 14.28 -18.32
CA LYS A 153 12.68 15.42 -17.60
C LYS A 153 11.49 16.08 -18.31
N GLY A 154 10.85 15.39 -19.25
CA GLY A 154 9.68 15.86 -19.97
C GLY A 154 8.46 16.14 -19.09
N GLU A 155 7.44 16.79 -19.66
CA GLU A 155 6.18 17.00 -18.99
C GLU A 155 5.49 15.67 -18.70
N LYS A 156 4.76 15.62 -17.55
CA LYS A 156 3.96 14.47 -17.18
C LYS A 156 2.66 14.47 -17.98
N THR A 157 2.26 13.32 -18.44
CA THR A 157 0.95 13.10 -19.03
C THR A 157 -0.08 12.94 -17.90
N PRO A 158 -1.16 13.71 -17.86
CA PRO A 158 -2.17 13.58 -16.81
C PRO A 158 -2.91 12.23 -16.88
N TRP A 159 -3.39 11.75 -15.74
CA TRP A 159 -4.11 10.47 -15.64
C TRP A 159 -5.37 10.41 -16.50
N SER A 160 -6.01 11.55 -16.80
CA SER A 160 -7.16 11.63 -17.70
C SER A 160 -6.89 11.13 -19.13
N GLU A 161 -5.63 11.11 -19.55
CA GLU A 161 -5.20 10.65 -20.87
C GLU A 161 -4.73 9.18 -20.87
N PHE A 162 -4.73 8.52 -19.73
CA PHE A 162 -4.20 7.14 -19.59
C PHE A 162 -4.93 6.13 -20.50
N GLY A 163 -6.22 6.33 -20.74
CA GLY A 163 -7.02 5.45 -21.59
C GLY A 163 -6.45 5.16 -23.00
N VAL A 164 -5.59 6.03 -23.52
CA VAL A 164 -4.92 5.87 -24.81
C VAL A 164 -3.86 4.75 -24.78
N TYR A 165 -3.33 4.43 -23.61
CA TYR A 165 -2.19 3.53 -23.41
C TYR A 165 -2.59 2.12 -22.93
N LYS A 166 -3.87 1.79 -22.86
CA LYS A 166 -4.40 0.54 -22.26
C LYS A 166 -3.87 -0.76 -22.87
N ASN A 167 -3.43 -0.75 -24.13
CA ASN A 167 -3.11 -1.96 -24.89
C ASN A 167 -1.60 -2.28 -24.94
N VAL A 168 -0.78 -1.64 -24.12
CA VAL A 168 0.68 -1.82 -24.12
C VAL A 168 1.11 -2.48 -22.83
N PHE A 169 1.98 -3.48 -22.92
CA PHE A 169 2.61 -4.08 -21.75
C PHE A 169 3.63 -3.12 -21.17
N TYR A 170 3.38 -2.65 -19.95
CA TYR A 170 4.27 -1.74 -19.23
C TYR A 170 4.96 -2.40 -18.06
N VAL A 171 6.17 -1.92 -17.74
CA VAL A 171 6.78 -2.07 -16.43
C VAL A 171 6.44 -0.82 -15.61
N TRP A 172 5.70 -1.01 -14.54
CA TRP A 172 5.22 0.09 -13.71
C TRP A 172 6.27 0.50 -12.70
N VAL A 173 6.71 1.75 -12.75
CA VAL A 173 7.71 2.33 -11.84
C VAL A 173 7.06 3.45 -11.04
N PHE A 174 6.75 3.17 -9.79
CA PHE A 174 6.13 4.13 -8.88
C PHE A 174 7.19 4.92 -8.12
N SER A 175 6.96 6.23 -7.95
CA SER A 175 7.81 7.07 -7.13
C SER A 175 7.70 6.66 -5.65
N GLY A 176 8.82 6.41 -5.00
CA GLY A 176 8.90 6.10 -3.57
C GLY A 176 8.48 7.25 -2.66
N GLU A 177 8.50 8.48 -3.17
CA GLU A 177 8.06 9.67 -2.45
C GLU A 177 6.53 9.77 -2.29
N MET A 178 5.75 8.99 -3.04
CA MET A 178 4.31 8.90 -2.87
C MET A 178 3.95 8.44 -1.46
N THR A 179 2.85 8.96 -0.92
CA THR A 179 2.20 8.37 0.24
C THR A 179 1.49 7.06 -0.15
N PHE A 180 1.26 6.20 0.82
CA PHE A 180 0.52 4.96 0.58
C PHE A 180 -0.93 5.23 0.13
N GLN A 181 -1.54 6.36 0.57
CA GLN A 181 -2.81 6.82 0.02
C GLN A 181 -2.72 7.06 -1.49
N GLN A 182 -1.75 7.83 -1.96
CA GLN A 182 -1.58 8.15 -3.38
C GLN A 182 -1.32 6.89 -4.23
N PHE A 183 -0.56 5.93 -3.68
CA PHE A 183 -0.39 4.64 -4.32
C PHE A 183 -1.72 3.91 -4.49
N VAL A 184 -2.52 3.83 -3.44
CA VAL A 184 -3.84 3.17 -3.48
C VAL A 184 -4.78 3.89 -4.44
N ASP A 185 -4.81 5.21 -4.45
CA ASP A 185 -5.64 6.00 -5.37
C ASP A 185 -5.34 5.64 -6.84
N ILE A 186 -4.07 5.56 -7.20
CA ILE A 186 -3.68 5.24 -8.57
C ILE A 186 -3.87 3.75 -8.86
N TYR A 187 -3.35 2.88 -8.01
CA TYR A 187 -3.38 1.44 -8.24
C TYR A 187 -4.81 0.90 -8.24
N TYR A 188 -5.59 1.22 -7.22
CA TYR A 188 -6.94 0.68 -7.05
C TYR A 188 -7.95 1.37 -7.96
N THR A 189 -8.01 2.71 -7.95
CA THR A 189 -9.07 3.44 -8.65
C THR A 189 -8.78 3.65 -10.14
N THR A 190 -7.51 3.83 -10.52
CA THR A 190 -7.17 4.14 -11.91
C THR A 190 -6.75 2.90 -12.69
N LEU A 191 -5.84 2.10 -12.11
CA LEU A 191 -5.24 1.01 -12.87
C LEU A 191 -6.05 -0.28 -12.78
N HIS A 192 -6.51 -0.67 -11.60
CA HIS A 192 -7.28 -1.89 -11.41
C HIS A 192 -8.61 -1.87 -12.16
N GLN A 193 -9.27 -0.70 -12.23
CA GLN A 193 -10.55 -0.55 -12.91
C GLN A 193 -10.41 -0.30 -14.42
N GLN A 194 -9.26 0.16 -14.90
CA GLN A 194 -9.10 0.61 -16.29
C GLN A 194 -8.25 -0.31 -17.17
N THR A 195 -7.55 -1.29 -16.58
CA THR A 195 -6.68 -2.20 -17.34
C THR A 195 -7.30 -3.60 -17.41
N ASP A 196 -7.42 -4.14 -18.63
CA ASP A 196 -7.82 -5.55 -18.85
C ASP A 196 -6.72 -6.53 -18.47
N VAL A 197 -5.51 -6.03 -18.20
CA VAL A 197 -4.35 -6.83 -17.80
C VAL A 197 -4.03 -6.55 -16.34
N PRO A 198 -4.06 -7.54 -15.46
CA PRO A 198 -3.74 -7.34 -14.05
C PRO A 198 -2.30 -6.88 -13.89
N ILE A 199 -2.11 -5.77 -13.17
CA ILE A 199 -0.78 -5.25 -12.83
C ILE A 199 -0.25 -6.12 -11.70
N SER A 200 0.66 -7.03 -12.06
CA SER A 200 1.25 -7.97 -11.11
C SER A 200 2.64 -7.58 -10.62
N ARG A 201 3.30 -6.65 -11.29
CA ARG A 201 4.67 -6.21 -10.93
C ARG A 201 4.78 -4.70 -10.93
N ILE A 202 5.30 -4.19 -9.84
CA ILE A 202 5.52 -2.76 -9.63
C ILE A 202 6.93 -2.58 -9.08
N MET A 203 7.70 -1.69 -9.68
CA MET A 203 8.99 -1.24 -9.17
C MET A 203 8.83 0.06 -8.41
N ILE A 204 9.57 0.21 -7.32
CA ILE A 204 9.58 1.42 -6.50
C ILE A 204 10.91 2.12 -6.70
N ASN A 205 10.84 3.36 -7.20
CA ASN A 205 11.99 4.24 -7.42
C ASN A 205 12.08 5.24 -6.27
N ASP A 206 13.16 5.16 -5.49
CA ASP A 206 13.45 6.04 -4.35
C ASP A 206 13.90 7.44 -4.77
#